data_e47dbc739f7c5d3f059efe5e2234bd2f
#
_entry.id   e47dbc739f7c5d3f059efe5e2234bd2f
#
_cell.length_a   1.000
_cell.length_b   1.000
_cell.length_c   1.000
_cell.angle_alpha   90.00
_cell.angle_beta   90.00
_cell.angle_gamma   90.00
#
_symmetry.space_group_name_H-M   'P 1'
#
loop_
_entity.id
_entity.type
_entity.pdbx_description
1 polymer ?
#
loop_
_entity_poly.entity_id
_entity_poly.type
_entity_poly.pdbx_seq_one_letter_code
_entity_poly.pdbx_strand_id
1 'polypeptide(L)'
;IDEAAITETVDTDILIVGAGNGGMGAAAYAAAHGLNFRVIEQNGNVQDTRHWVGAVDGFGAQAQGIKMDRAKLLSEISRYASGKCDQRVVKTWINESAEMIEFVRSIMEDKYGVKMIYTYGDEAKWPAENAEHNTDYMYPEIEYTYDRSSGAARNELLLQYIQELGYDCLLYTS
;
A
#
# COMPACT_ATOMS: atom_id res chain seq x y z
N ILE A 1 -6.08 14.77 -28.80
CA ILE A 1 -4.66 15.08 -28.55
C ILE A 1 -4.05 15.32 -29.92
N ASP A 2 -3.35 16.43 -30.08
CA ASP A 2 -2.60 16.72 -31.30
C ASP A 2 -1.35 15.83 -31.31
N GLU A 3 -1.24 14.90 -32.25
CA GLU A 3 -0.09 14.00 -32.37
C GLU A 3 1.24 14.76 -32.55
N ALA A 4 1.19 15.96 -33.12
CA ALA A 4 2.37 16.82 -33.25
C ALA A 4 2.90 17.37 -31.92
N ALA A 5 2.10 17.30 -30.86
CA ALA A 5 2.51 17.69 -29.51
C ALA A 5 3.17 16.55 -28.73
N ILE A 6 3.18 15.34 -29.25
CA ILE A 6 3.86 14.18 -28.61
C ILE A 6 5.34 14.31 -28.86
N THR A 7 6.10 14.55 -27.79
CA THR A 7 7.55 14.74 -27.85
C THR A 7 8.33 13.45 -27.53
N GLU A 8 7.68 12.49 -26.88
CA GLU A 8 8.30 11.22 -26.46
C GLU A 8 7.27 10.10 -26.45
N THR A 9 7.71 8.91 -26.81
CA THR A 9 6.94 7.66 -26.67
C THR A 9 7.79 6.66 -25.90
N VAL A 10 7.21 6.09 -24.87
CA VAL A 10 7.87 5.10 -23.99
C VAL A 10 7.12 3.79 -24.09
N ASP A 11 7.81 2.71 -24.46
CA ASP A 11 7.26 1.37 -24.44
C ASP A 11 7.44 0.73 -23.07
N THR A 12 6.37 0.17 -22.54
CA THR A 12 6.37 -0.51 -21.24
C THR A 12 5.36 -1.66 -21.23
N ASP A 13 5.66 -2.71 -20.48
CA ASP A 13 4.72 -3.83 -20.31
C ASP A 13 3.65 -3.48 -19.27
N ILE A 14 4.02 -2.67 -18.27
CA ILE A 14 3.14 -2.27 -17.17
C ILE A 14 3.16 -0.76 -17.04
N LEU A 15 2.02 -0.13 -17.17
CA LEU A 15 1.82 1.28 -16.86
C LEU A 15 1.10 1.43 -15.52
N ILE A 16 1.76 2.08 -14.56
CA ILE A 16 1.21 2.39 -13.24
C ILE A 16 0.83 3.87 -13.23
N VAL A 17 -0.45 4.15 -12.94
CA VAL A 17 -0.98 5.51 -12.93
C VAL A 17 -1.15 5.97 -11.48
N GLY A 18 -0.36 6.97 -11.10
CA GLY A 18 -0.32 7.56 -9.75
C GLY A 18 0.79 6.97 -8.87
N ALA A 19 1.57 7.84 -8.23
CA ALA A 19 2.64 7.49 -7.29
C ALA A 19 2.20 7.61 -5.82
N GLY A 20 0.97 7.27 -5.52
CA GLY A 20 0.46 7.09 -4.17
C GLY A 20 0.76 5.69 -3.60
N ASN A 21 0.15 5.36 -2.46
CA ASN A 21 0.42 4.09 -1.76
C ASN A 21 0.26 2.84 -2.63
N GLY A 22 -0.80 2.77 -3.42
CA GLY A 22 -1.05 1.63 -4.31
C GLY A 22 -0.04 1.56 -5.46
N GLY A 23 0.23 2.70 -6.11
CA GLY A 23 1.16 2.75 -7.23
C GLY A 23 2.60 2.47 -6.81
N MET A 24 3.06 3.02 -5.68
CA MET A 24 4.40 2.78 -5.18
C MET A 24 4.60 1.34 -4.68
N GLY A 25 3.58 0.74 -4.07
CA GLY A 25 3.62 -0.69 -3.73
C GLY A 25 3.74 -1.58 -4.98
N ALA A 26 2.93 -1.31 -6.01
CA ALA A 26 2.99 -2.03 -7.27
C ALA A 26 4.34 -1.84 -7.99
N ALA A 27 4.87 -0.61 -8.00
CA ALA A 27 6.15 -0.29 -8.61
C ALA A 27 7.32 -0.98 -7.89
N ALA A 28 7.33 -0.97 -6.56
CA ALA A 28 8.36 -1.65 -5.77
C ALA A 28 8.34 -3.17 -6.01
N TYR A 29 7.15 -3.76 -6.09
CA TYR A 29 7.00 -5.18 -6.40
C TYR A 29 7.46 -5.49 -7.83
N ALA A 30 7.08 -4.69 -8.80
CA ALA A 30 7.52 -4.84 -10.19
C ALA A 30 9.05 -4.74 -10.31
N ALA A 31 9.68 -3.78 -9.64
CA ALA A 31 11.12 -3.61 -9.62
C ALA A 31 11.84 -4.82 -9.00
N ALA A 32 11.34 -5.31 -7.85
CA ALA A 32 11.89 -6.48 -7.18
C ALA A 32 11.88 -7.76 -8.05
N HIS A 33 10.93 -7.82 -8.99
CA HIS A 33 10.75 -8.98 -9.89
C HIS A 33 11.32 -8.76 -11.31
N GLY A 34 12.05 -7.65 -11.52
CA GLY A 34 12.72 -7.40 -12.80
C GLY A 34 11.74 -7.10 -13.95
N LEU A 35 10.55 -6.60 -13.67
CA LEU A 35 9.54 -6.32 -14.68
C LEU A 35 9.81 -4.99 -15.39
N ASN A 36 9.38 -4.87 -16.63
CA ASN A 36 9.44 -3.59 -17.37
C ASN A 36 8.18 -2.77 -17.07
N PHE A 37 8.32 -1.69 -16.34
CA PHE A 37 7.22 -0.83 -15.94
C PHE A 37 7.57 0.65 -15.98
N ARG A 38 6.53 1.49 -16.02
CA ARG A 38 6.63 2.94 -15.83
C ARG A 38 5.54 3.41 -14.88
N VAL A 39 5.85 4.45 -14.12
CA VAL A 39 4.92 5.13 -13.24
C VAL A 39 4.70 6.54 -13.77
N ILE A 40 3.45 6.95 -13.91
CA ILE A 40 3.11 8.35 -14.23
C ILE A 40 2.42 8.99 -13.02
N GLU A 41 2.82 10.21 -12.70
CA GLU A 41 2.30 10.98 -11.56
C GLU A 41 2.04 12.42 -12.00
N GLN A 42 0.92 12.97 -11.59
CA GLN A 42 0.56 14.36 -11.92
C GLN A 42 1.25 15.41 -11.04
N ASN A 43 1.70 15.02 -9.85
CA ASN A 43 2.43 15.90 -8.94
C ASN A 43 3.94 15.69 -9.10
N GLY A 44 4.74 16.66 -8.72
CA GLY A 44 6.20 16.60 -8.84
C GLY A 44 6.91 15.68 -7.84
N ASN A 45 6.17 14.83 -7.10
CA ASN A 45 6.72 13.95 -6.08
C ASN A 45 5.79 12.77 -5.81
N VAL A 46 6.31 11.72 -5.20
CA VAL A 46 5.51 10.62 -4.67
C VAL A 46 4.56 11.11 -3.59
N GLN A 47 3.39 10.50 -3.51
CA GLN A 47 2.32 10.91 -2.60
C GLN A 47 2.04 9.81 -1.57
N ASP A 48 2.04 10.16 -0.30
CA ASP A 48 1.59 9.30 0.79
C ASP A 48 0.43 9.97 1.52
N THR A 49 -0.77 9.68 1.08
CA THR A 49 -1.97 10.33 1.60
C THR A 49 -2.42 9.76 2.94
N ARG A 50 -1.97 8.56 3.28
CA ARG A 50 -2.28 7.86 4.54
C ARG A 50 -1.11 6.99 4.95
N HIS A 51 -0.70 7.07 6.22
CA HIS A 51 0.35 6.21 6.77
C HIS A 51 -0.16 4.87 7.28
N TRP A 52 -1.47 4.74 7.45
CA TRP A 52 -2.08 3.48 7.86
C TRP A 52 -2.27 2.56 6.66
N VAL A 53 -1.85 1.31 6.81
CA VAL A 53 -2.07 0.26 5.82
C VAL A 53 -2.71 -0.93 6.53
N GLY A 54 -3.92 -1.26 6.14
CA GLY A 54 -4.64 -2.43 6.67
C GLY A 54 -4.20 -3.72 5.98
N ALA A 55 -4.00 -4.76 6.77
CA ALA A 55 -3.74 -6.11 6.27
C ALA A 55 -4.56 -7.15 7.03
N VAL A 56 -5.03 -8.16 6.34
CA VAL A 56 -5.74 -9.29 6.92
C VAL A 56 -4.76 -10.41 7.22
N ASP A 57 -4.73 -10.87 8.46
CA ASP A 57 -3.78 -11.88 8.94
C ASP A 57 -2.30 -11.48 8.72
N GLY A 58 -1.99 -10.17 8.77
CA GLY A 58 -0.64 -9.64 8.63
C GLY A 58 0.27 -9.99 9.83
N PHE A 59 1.54 -9.60 9.76
CA PHE A 59 2.56 -9.96 10.75
C PHE A 59 2.17 -9.60 12.19
N GLY A 60 1.47 -8.49 12.39
CA GLY A 60 1.02 -8.07 13.72
C GLY A 60 -0.09 -8.96 14.27
N ALA A 61 -1.05 -9.36 13.43
CA ALA A 61 -2.10 -10.31 13.79
C ALA A 61 -1.50 -11.68 14.09
N GLN A 62 -0.59 -12.16 13.26
CA GLN A 62 0.11 -13.43 13.46
C GLN A 62 0.90 -13.45 14.76
N ALA A 63 1.61 -12.38 15.08
CA ALA A 63 2.38 -12.27 16.34
C ALA A 63 1.49 -12.37 17.60
N GLN A 64 0.21 -12.04 17.48
CA GLN A 64 -0.77 -12.11 18.58
C GLN A 64 -1.67 -13.35 18.50
N GLY A 65 -1.44 -14.24 17.55
CA GLY A 65 -2.27 -15.42 17.34
C GLY A 65 -3.70 -15.11 16.87
N ILE A 66 -3.91 -13.95 16.28
CA ILE A 66 -5.21 -13.49 15.80
C ILE A 66 -5.39 -13.95 14.36
N LYS A 67 -6.55 -14.50 14.08
CA LYS A 67 -6.97 -14.89 12.74
C LYS A 67 -8.37 -14.36 12.44
N MET A 68 -8.52 -13.70 11.31
CA MET A 68 -9.81 -13.14 10.91
C MET A 68 -10.71 -14.18 10.23
N ASP A 69 -12.01 -14.07 10.51
CA ASP A 69 -13.03 -14.71 9.69
C ASP A 69 -13.20 -13.93 8.39
N ARG A 70 -12.57 -14.43 7.32
CA ARG A 70 -12.53 -13.76 6.01
C ARG A 70 -13.92 -13.63 5.37
N ALA A 71 -14.83 -14.57 5.62
CA ALA A 71 -16.18 -14.50 5.10
C ALA A 71 -17.00 -13.41 5.80
N LYS A 72 -16.88 -13.33 7.13
CA LYS A 72 -17.49 -12.28 7.93
C LYS A 72 -16.93 -10.91 7.53
N LEU A 73 -15.61 -10.79 7.40
CA LEU A 73 -14.95 -9.55 6.98
C LEU A 73 -15.47 -9.05 5.63
N LEU A 74 -15.55 -9.95 4.63
CA LEU A 74 -16.11 -9.59 3.32
C LEU A 74 -17.56 -9.10 3.42
N SER A 75 -18.38 -9.79 4.21
CA SER A 75 -19.77 -9.43 4.45
C SER A 75 -19.89 -8.05 5.10
N GLU A 76 -19.09 -7.78 6.15
CA GLU A 76 -19.10 -6.51 6.87
C GLU A 76 -18.65 -5.35 6.00
N ILE A 77 -17.58 -5.50 5.23
CA ILE A 77 -17.12 -4.46 4.29
C ILE A 77 -18.20 -4.20 3.23
N SER A 78 -18.79 -5.25 2.68
CA SER A 78 -19.86 -5.10 1.68
C SER A 78 -21.08 -4.38 2.24
N ARG A 79 -21.47 -4.71 3.47
CA ARG A 79 -22.57 -4.07 4.18
C ARG A 79 -22.25 -2.60 4.47
N TYR A 80 -21.06 -2.29 4.99
CA TYR A 80 -20.60 -0.93 5.25
C TYR A 80 -20.60 -0.08 3.98
N ALA A 81 -20.14 -0.64 2.86
CA ALA A 81 -20.19 0.02 1.56
C ALA A 81 -21.59 0.06 0.93
N SER A 82 -22.65 -0.38 1.64
CA SER A 82 -24.02 -0.46 1.12
C SER A 82 -24.10 -1.23 -0.21
N GLY A 83 -23.29 -2.28 -0.37
CA GLY A 83 -23.21 -3.09 -1.58
C GLY A 83 -22.53 -2.40 -2.78
N LYS A 84 -21.97 -1.21 -2.60
CA LYS A 84 -21.34 -0.43 -3.69
C LYS A 84 -19.86 -0.73 -3.92
N CYS A 85 -19.31 -1.73 -3.25
CA CYS A 85 -17.93 -2.19 -3.49
C CYS A 85 -17.89 -3.36 -4.47
N ASP A 86 -16.81 -3.44 -5.27
CA ASP A 86 -16.51 -4.65 -6.02
C ASP A 86 -15.93 -5.70 -5.07
N GLN A 87 -16.72 -6.74 -4.78
CA GLN A 87 -16.31 -7.80 -3.87
C GLN A 87 -15.07 -8.58 -4.36
N ARG A 88 -14.78 -8.57 -5.66
CA ARG A 88 -13.56 -9.19 -6.19
C ARG A 88 -12.33 -8.47 -5.71
N VAL A 89 -12.35 -7.13 -5.76
CA VAL A 89 -11.27 -6.27 -5.23
C VAL A 89 -11.11 -6.47 -3.72
N VAL A 90 -12.21 -6.48 -2.98
CA VAL A 90 -12.17 -6.72 -1.53
C VAL A 90 -11.60 -8.11 -1.22
N LYS A 91 -11.98 -9.14 -1.96
CA LYS A 91 -11.42 -10.49 -1.80
C LYS A 91 -9.93 -10.56 -2.09
N THR A 92 -9.46 -9.86 -3.14
CA THR A 92 -8.03 -9.76 -3.42
C THR A 92 -7.29 -9.15 -2.24
N TRP A 93 -7.76 -8.02 -1.70
CA TRP A 93 -7.17 -7.43 -0.51
C TRP A 93 -7.20 -8.40 0.70
N ILE A 94 -8.32 -9.08 0.96
CA ILE A 94 -8.43 -10.05 2.07
C ILE A 94 -7.40 -11.19 1.93
N ASN A 95 -7.13 -11.63 0.72
CA ASN A 95 -6.27 -12.78 0.48
C ASN A 95 -4.78 -12.43 0.39
N GLU A 96 -4.46 -11.27 -0.19
CA GLU A 96 -3.08 -10.94 -0.59
C GLU A 96 -2.43 -9.87 0.31
N SER A 97 -3.21 -9.20 1.17
CA SER A 97 -2.67 -8.07 1.95
C SER A 97 -1.60 -8.49 2.96
N ALA A 98 -1.65 -9.72 3.48
CA ALA A 98 -0.61 -10.23 4.38
C ALA A 98 0.75 -10.34 3.68
N GLU A 99 0.76 -10.87 2.46
CA GLU A 99 1.99 -10.98 1.65
C GLU A 99 2.51 -9.59 1.25
N MET A 100 1.61 -8.72 0.82
CA MET A 100 1.98 -7.35 0.45
C MET A 100 2.61 -6.59 1.63
N ILE A 101 2.01 -6.65 2.82
CA ILE A 101 2.55 -5.92 3.96
C ILE A 101 3.87 -6.51 4.46
N GLU A 102 4.06 -7.82 4.34
CA GLU A 102 5.33 -8.46 4.65
C GLU A 102 6.43 -8.05 3.66
N PHE A 103 6.10 -7.95 2.37
CA PHE A 103 7.01 -7.43 1.36
C PHE A 103 7.45 -5.99 1.69
N VAL A 104 6.49 -5.11 2.01
CA VAL A 104 6.81 -3.73 2.41
C VAL A 104 7.63 -3.70 3.70
N ARG A 105 7.29 -4.54 4.69
CA ARG A 105 8.03 -4.64 5.95
C ARG A 105 9.48 -5.03 5.73
N SER A 106 9.74 -6.01 4.86
CA SER A 106 11.11 -6.44 4.55
C SER A 106 11.95 -5.29 3.96
N ILE A 107 11.36 -4.46 3.11
CA ILE A 107 12.05 -3.27 2.59
C ILE A 107 12.29 -2.26 3.71
N MET A 108 11.28 -1.94 4.50
CA MET A 108 11.39 -0.92 5.54
C MET A 108 12.34 -1.33 6.66
N GLU A 109 12.15 -2.53 7.23
CA GLU A 109 12.90 -3.00 8.40
C GLU A 109 14.28 -3.54 8.01
N ASP A 110 14.34 -4.47 7.05
CA ASP A 110 15.58 -5.20 6.77
C ASP A 110 16.58 -4.33 5.98
N LYS A 111 16.08 -3.49 5.07
CA LYS A 111 16.95 -2.67 4.23
C LYS A 111 17.23 -1.29 4.82
N TYR A 112 16.19 -0.62 5.32
CA TYR A 112 16.31 0.77 5.79
C TYR A 112 16.29 0.92 7.31
N GLY A 113 16.07 -0.13 8.08
CA GLY A 113 16.02 -0.09 9.52
C GLY A 113 14.83 0.72 10.07
N VAL A 114 13.81 0.96 9.26
CA VAL A 114 12.61 1.68 9.65
C VAL A 114 11.60 0.69 10.18
N LYS A 115 11.39 0.68 11.49
CA LYS A 115 10.49 -0.24 12.14
C LYS A 115 9.05 0.02 11.72
N MET A 116 8.35 -1.03 11.30
CA MET A 116 6.92 -1.01 11.14
C MET A 116 6.25 -1.38 12.45
N ILE A 117 5.42 -0.49 12.97
CA ILE A 117 4.59 -0.71 14.14
C ILE A 117 3.15 -0.96 13.69
N TYR A 118 2.44 -1.71 14.49
CA TYR A 118 1.02 -1.96 14.27
C TYR A 118 0.25 -1.65 15.54
N THR A 119 -0.97 -1.23 15.38
CA THR A 119 -1.92 -1.10 16.48
C THR A 119 -2.94 -2.22 16.39
N TYR A 120 -3.17 -2.86 17.52
CA TYR A 120 -4.22 -3.84 17.68
C TYR A 120 -4.81 -3.69 19.09
N GLY A 121 -6.08 -3.91 19.22
CA GLY A 121 -6.78 -3.73 20.49
C GLY A 121 -7.70 -2.53 20.45
N ASP A 122 -7.86 -1.83 21.56
CA ASP A 122 -8.88 -0.80 21.69
C ASP A 122 -8.67 0.41 20.76
N GLU A 123 -7.41 0.74 20.46
CA GLU A 123 -7.09 1.82 19.53
C GLU A 123 -7.37 1.48 18.06
N ALA A 124 -7.27 0.20 17.70
CA ALA A 124 -7.55 -0.27 16.35
C ALA A 124 -8.99 -0.76 16.18
N LYS A 125 -9.73 -0.90 17.26
CA LYS A 125 -11.13 -1.29 17.24
C LYS A 125 -12.02 -0.06 17.04
N TRP A 126 -13.09 -0.28 16.32
CA TRP A 126 -14.16 0.71 16.26
C TRP A 126 -14.78 0.89 17.65
N PRO A 127 -15.29 2.10 17.96
CA PRO A 127 -16.03 2.33 19.18
C PRO A 127 -17.13 1.28 19.41
N ALA A 128 -17.46 1.01 20.66
CA ALA A 128 -18.45 -0.01 21.02
C ALA A 128 -19.80 0.18 20.33
N GLU A 129 -20.19 1.42 20.08
CA GLU A 129 -21.39 1.78 19.33
C GLU A 129 -21.37 1.36 17.86
N ASN A 130 -20.20 1.06 17.33
CA ASN A 130 -19.98 0.56 15.96
C ASN A 130 -19.48 -0.89 15.95
N ALA A 131 -19.70 -1.64 17.02
CA ALA A 131 -19.19 -3.01 17.17
C ALA A 131 -19.65 -3.96 16.05
N GLU A 132 -20.81 -3.71 15.47
CA GLU A 132 -21.30 -4.44 14.29
C GLU A 132 -20.50 -4.18 13.02
N HIS A 133 -19.69 -3.13 12.99
CA HIS A 133 -18.79 -2.76 11.90
C HIS A 133 -17.34 -3.10 12.24
N ASN A 134 -17.10 -3.63 13.42
CA ASN A 134 -15.76 -3.95 13.88
C ASN A 134 -15.20 -5.13 13.06
N THR A 135 -14.33 -4.81 12.14
CA THR A 135 -13.55 -5.76 11.35
C THR A 135 -12.17 -5.83 11.97
N ASP A 136 -11.93 -6.69 12.93
CA ASP A 136 -10.67 -6.83 13.66
C ASP A 136 -9.48 -7.05 12.71
N TYR A 137 -9.03 -6.01 12.02
CA TYR A 137 -7.89 -6.08 11.12
C TYR A 137 -6.74 -5.19 11.59
N MET A 138 -5.55 -5.54 11.19
CA MET A 138 -4.33 -4.85 11.60
C MET A 138 -4.08 -3.61 10.75
N TYR A 139 -3.59 -2.58 11.41
CA TYR A 139 -3.12 -1.35 10.79
C TYR A 139 -1.63 -1.17 11.12
N PRO A 140 -0.71 -1.67 10.29
CA PRO A 140 0.69 -1.37 10.49
C PRO A 140 0.96 0.11 10.25
N GLU A 141 1.71 0.71 11.14
CA GLU A 141 2.21 2.07 11.03
C GLU A 141 3.73 2.04 10.90
N ILE A 142 4.26 2.85 10.02
CA ILE A 142 5.70 3.02 9.88
C ILE A 142 6.19 4.03 10.91
N GLU A 143 7.12 3.62 11.74
CA GLU A 143 7.83 4.49 12.66
C GLU A 143 9.12 5.00 12.03
N TYR A 144 9.27 6.32 11.96
CA TYR A 144 10.45 6.96 11.40
C TYR A 144 11.48 7.28 12.48
N THR A 145 12.74 7.08 12.16
CA THR A 145 13.85 7.51 13.01
C THR A 145 14.13 9.02 12.94
N TYR A 146 13.56 9.67 11.96
CA TYR A 146 13.61 11.11 11.72
C TYR A 146 12.18 11.63 11.57
N ASP A 147 11.80 12.49 10.90
CA ASP A 147 10.53 13.18 10.85
C ASP A 147 9.30 12.25 10.66
N ARG A 148 8.42 12.20 11.67
CA ARG A 148 7.12 11.51 11.62
C ARG A 148 6.01 12.36 10.96
N SER A 149 6.25 13.62 10.72
CA SER A 149 5.24 14.55 10.21
C SER A 149 5.00 14.40 8.71
N SER A 150 5.96 13.83 7.98
CA SER A 150 5.81 13.60 6.56
C SER A 150 5.20 12.22 6.32
N GLY A 151 3.92 12.13 6.05
CA GLY A 151 3.30 10.88 5.62
C GLY A 151 3.92 10.28 4.34
N ALA A 152 4.81 11.00 3.67
CA ALA A 152 5.43 10.61 2.43
C ALA A 152 6.65 9.67 2.58
N ALA A 153 7.23 9.55 3.78
CA ALA A 153 8.50 8.85 3.97
C ALA A 153 8.47 7.38 3.51
N ARG A 154 7.36 6.66 3.67
CA ARG A 154 7.25 5.29 3.16
C ARG A 154 7.40 5.23 1.65
N ASN A 155 6.66 6.03 0.93
CA ASN A 155 6.70 6.04 -0.53
C ASN A 155 8.01 6.62 -1.07
N GLU A 156 8.64 7.54 -0.35
CA GLU A 156 9.99 8.01 -0.64
C GLU A 156 11.02 6.87 -0.51
N LEU A 157 10.94 6.06 0.54
CA LEU A 157 11.81 4.89 0.73
C LEU A 157 11.53 3.80 -0.31
N LEU A 158 10.27 3.58 -0.70
CA LEU A 158 9.95 2.68 -1.80
C LEU A 158 10.51 3.19 -3.14
N LEU A 159 10.44 4.50 -3.39
CA LEU A 159 11.08 5.11 -4.56
C LEU A 159 12.59 4.93 -4.55
N GLN A 160 13.23 5.18 -3.40
CA GLN A 160 14.66 4.94 -3.23
C GLN A 160 15.00 3.47 -3.51
N TYR A 161 14.22 2.53 -2.99
CA TYR A 161 14.39 1.11 -3.24
C TYR A 161 14.34 0.77 -4.73
N ILE A 162 13.36 1.32 -5.44
CA ILE A 162 13.19 1.14 -6.89
C ILE A 162 14.42 1.67 -7.64
N GLN A 163 14.90 2.86 -7.27
CA GLN A 163 16.08 3.49 -7.87
C GLN A 163 17.36 2.71 -7.61
N GLU A 164 17.55 2.18 -6.40
CA GLU A 164 18.69 1.32 -6.05
C GLU A 164 18.70 0.00 -6.82
N LEU A 165 17.56 -0.47 -7.29
CA LEU A 165 17.46 -1.60 -8.21
C LEU A 165 17.74 -1.22 -9.68
N GLY A 166 18.04 0.06 -9.95
CA GLY A 166 18.41 0.55 -11.27
C GLY A 166 17.26 1.02 -12.14
N TYR A 167 16.06 1.24 -11.54
CA TYR A 167 14.90 1.72 -12.29
C TYR A 167 14.73 3.24 -12.13
N ASP A 168 14.71 3.94 -13.24
CA ASP A 168 14.25 5.32 -13.36
C ASP A 168 12.85 5.30 -13.98
N CYS A 169 11.85 5.00 -13.14
CA CYS A 169 10.52 4.63 -13.59
C CYS A 169 9.48 5.75 -13.44
N LEU A 170 9.80 6.84 -12.75
CA LEU A 170 8.84 7.86 -12.39
C LEU A 170 8.83 8.98 -13.42
N LEU A 171 7.71 9.15 -14.11
CA LEU A 171 7.45 10.22 -15.06
C LEU A 171 6.44 11.19 -14.46
N TYR A 172 6.83 12.45 -14.34
CA TYR A 172 5.90 13.50 -13.93
C TYR A 172 5.17 14.05 -15.14
N THR A 173 3.85 14.08 -15.08
CA THR A 173 3.04 14.73 -16.11
C THR A 173 2.77 16.17 -15.66
N SER A 174 3.27 17.12 -16.40
CA SER A 174 2.99 18.56 -16.22
C SER A 174 1.59 18.94 -16.69
#